data_b013f62af208683836ae3d03f5cfe820
#
_entry.id   b013f62af208683836ae3d03f5cfe820
#
_cell.length_a   1.000
_cell.length_b   1.000
_cell.length_c   1.000
_cell.angle_alpha   90.00
_cell.angle_beta   90.00
_cell.angle_gamma   90.00
#
_symmetry.space_group_name_H-M   'P 1'
#
loop_
_entity.id
_entity.type
_entity.pdbx_description
1 polymer ?
#
loop_
_entity_poly.entity_id
_entity_poly.type
_entity_poly.pdbx_seq_one_letter_code
_entity_poly.pdbx_strand_id
1 'polypeptide(L)'
;TISELQNVLIGLHPTESVIIVRAAWNDVVMIKQILDVGAEGIVAPWVNSAEEARRAVAAAKYPPLGIRGCGPRRAARLSTSSTEYFAKANDNILVLGQIETVQAVENLDEILQVEGLDGIMVGPADLACSMGYIHDMQNPAVDDMIGRILNKCKEHKVPFGMFTGTMENARKWISRGGQIATVGSDVGFIAEGAAAALEEINELLSQQRCET
;
A
#
# COMPACT_ATOMS: atom_id res chain seq x y z
N THR A 1 6.35 13.88 -7.87
CA THR A 1 6.95 13.60 -9.21
C THR A 1 7.79 12.31 -9.18
N ILE A 2 8.08 11.71 -10.35
CA ILE A 2 8.96 10.53 -10.47
C ILE A 2 10.40 10.84 -9.99
N SER A 3 10.86 12.06 -10.15
CA SER A 3 12.18 12.49 -9.67
C SER A 3 12.26 12.48 -8.13
N GLU A 4 11.23 12.96 -7.46
CA GLU A 4 11.13 12.93 -5.98
C GLU A 4 11.04 11.49 -5.48
N LEU A 5 10.21 10.68 -6.11
CA LEU A 5 10.12 9.25 -5.81
C LEU A 5 11.49 8.57 -5.93
N GLN A 6 12.22 8.83 -7.02
CA GLN A 6 13.56 8.27 -7.20
C GLN A 6 14.51 8.65 -6.05
N ASN A 7 14.45 9.90 -5.56
CA ASN A 7 15.28 10.34 -4.44
C ASN A 7 14.93 9.60 -3.15
N VAL A 8 13.65 9.40 -2.86
CA VAL A 8 13.19 8.60 -1.72
C VAL A 8 13.68 7.14 -1.84
N LEU A 9 13.53 6.54 -3.02
CA LEU A 9 13.99 5.17 -3.27
C LEU A 9 15.52 5.01 -3.11
N ILE A 10 16.30 6.05 -3.48
CA ILE A 10 17.75 6.04 -3.26
C ILE A 10 18.08 6.00 -1.76
N GLY A 11 17.35 6.77 -0.95
CA GLY A 11 17.53 6.81 0.50
C GLY A 11 17.12 5.51 1.21
N LEU A 12 16.09 4.82 0.69
CA LEU A 12 15.58 3.57 1.26
C LEU A 12 16.37 2.32 0.81
N HIS A 13 17.02 2.38 -0.35
CA HIS A 13 17.70 1.22 -0.96
C HIS A 13 18.75 0.53 -0.06
N PRO A 14 19.50 1.22 0.83
CA PRO A 14 20.42 0.55 1.75
C PRO A 14 19.74 -0.28 2.85
N THR A 15 18.42 -0.19 2.96
CA THR A 15 17.65 -0.97 3.94
C THR A 15 17.24 -2.32 3.34
N GLU A 16 16.88 -3.28 4.20
CA GLU A 16 16.30 -4.57 3.79
C GLU A 16 14.79 -4.49 3.51
N SER A 17 14.21 -3.28 3.51
CA SER A 17 12.77 -3.08 3.33
C SER A 17 12.37 -3.23 1.87
N VAL A 18 11.32 -4.00 1.62
CA VAL A 18 10.64 -4.05 0.31
C VAL A 18 9.87 -2.76 0.10
N ILE A 19 10.12 -2.08 -1.02
CA ILE A 19 9.53 -0.77 -1.29
C ILE A 19 8.32 -0.91 -2.20
N ILE A 20 7.14 -0.67 -1.63
CA ILE A 20 5.86 -0.68 -2.34
C ILE A 20 5.37 0.75 -2.51
N VAL A 21 4.99 1.14 -3.72
CA VAL A 21 4.55 2.50 -4.04
C VAL A 21 3.08 2.52 -4.45
N ARG A 22 2.27 3.31 -3.75
CA ARG A 22 0.91 3.58 -4.22
C ARG A 22 0.96 4.57 -5.38
N ALA A 23 0.52 4.14 -6.56
CA ALA A 23 0.38 5.01 -7.72
C ALA A 23 -0.69 6.09 -7.46
N ALA A 24 -0.57 7.26 -8.10
CA ALA A 24 -1.58 8.29 -8.00
C ALA A 24 -2.87 7.90 -8.76
N TRP A 25 -2.74 7.07 -9.77
CA TRP A 25 -3.84 6.50 -10.54
C TRP A 25 -3.47 5.13 -11.11
N ASN A 26 -4.47 4.31 -11.47
CA ASN A 26 -4.28 3.04 -12.17
C ASN A 26 -3.99 3.31 -13.67
N ASP A 27 -2.79 3.82 -13.94
CA ASP A 27 -2.31 4.25 -15.25
C ASP A 27 -1.04 3.50 -15.66
N VAL A 28 -1.03 2.99 -16.90
CA VAL A 28 0.06 2.14 -17.42
C VAL A 28 1.41 2.87 -17.45
N VAL A 29 1.43 4.14 -17.81
CA VAL A 29 2.67 4.92 -17.89
C VAL A 29 3.20 5.19 -16.50
N MET A 30 2.33 5.57 -15.57
CA MET A 30 2.70 5.85 -14.18
C MET A 30 3.23 4.60 -13.48
N ILE A 31 2.55 3.47 -13.60
CA ILE A 31 2.98 2.18 -13.02
C ILE A 31 4.37 1.80 -13.57
N LYS A 32 4.56 1.89 -14.90
CA LYS A 32 5.86 1.65 -15.51
C LYS A 32 6.96 2.54 -14.94
N GLN A 33 6.72 3.85 -14.83
CA GLN A 33 7.70 4.81 -14.30
C GLN A 33 8.08 4.51 -12.85
N ILE A 34 7.10 4.19 -12.00
CA ILE A 34 7.30 3.80 -10.60
C ILE A 34 8.22 2.58 -10.51
N LEU A 35 7.94 1.54 -11.29
CA LEU A 35 8.73 0.30 -11.27
C LEU A 35 10.12 0.48 -11.91
N ASP A 36 10.25 1.33 -12.93
CA ASP A 36 11.54 1.56 -13.61
C ASP A 36 12.55 2.34 -12.75
N VAL A 37 12.05 3.16 -11.79
CA VAL A 37 12.93 3.83 -10.80
C VAL A 37 13.26 2.95 -9.59
N GLY A 38 12.76 1.71 -9.54
CA GLY A 38 13.20 0.68 -8.60
C GLY A 38 12.27 0.38 -7.44
N ALA A 39 10.97 0.71 -7.54
CA ALA A 39 9.99 0.14 -6.63
C ALA A 39 9.85 -1.37 -6.88
N GLU A 40 9.60 -2.14 -5.81
CA GLU A 40 9.48 -3.60 -5.84
C GLU A 40 8.02 -4.05 -5.87
N GLY A 41 7.10 -3.12 -5.69
CA GLY A 41 5.67 -3.34 -5.83
C GLY A 41 4.89 -2.06 -5.99
N ILE A 42 3.63 -2.23 -6.38
CA ILE A 42 2.68 -1.12 -6.52
C ILE A 42 1.39 -1.42 -5.77
N VAL A 43 0.75 -0.35 -5.30
CA VAL A 43 -0.68 -0.35 -4.98
C VAL A 43 -1.39 0.45 -6.06
N ALA A 44 -2.23 -0.21 -6.85
CA ALA A 44 -3.06 0.42 -7.87
C ALA A 44 -4.36 0.93 -7.21
N PRO A 45 -4.62 2.25 -7.17
CA PRO A 45 -5.84 2.79 -6.58
C PRO A 45 -7.07 2.55 -7.47
N TRP A 46 -8.27 2.72 -6.93
CA TRP A 46 -9.53 2.71 -7.66
C TRP A 46 -9.75 1.47 -8.54
N VAL A 47 -9.46 0.29 -8.00
CA VAL A 47 -9.75 -0.97 -8.67
C VAL A 47 -11.20 -1.36 -8.39
N ASN A 48 -12.10 -1.05 -9.33
CA ASN A 48 -13.55 -1.26 -9.22
C ASN A 48 -14.06 -2.48 -9.99
N SER A 49 -13.20 -3.10 -10.81
CA SER A 49 -13.56 -4.24 -11.64
C SER A 49 -12.37 -5.18 -11.87
N ALA A 50 -12.67 -6.42 -12.26
CA ALA A 50 -11.64 -7.38 -12.69
C ALA A 50 -10.83 -6.87 -13.92
N GLU A 51 -11.45 -6.09 -14.80
CA GLU A 51 -10.77 -5.44 -15.93
C GLU A 51 -9.70 -4.45 -15.45
N GLU A 52 -10.02 -3.61 -14.46
CA GLU A 52 -9.08 -2.65 -13.89
C GLU A 52 -7.96 -3.32 -13.12
N ALA A 53 -8.26 -4.43 -12.42
CA ALA A 53 -7.24 -5.26 -11.80
C ALA A 53 -6.28 -5.88 -12.83
N ARG A 54 -6.82 -6.48 -13.92
CA ARG A 54 -5.99 -7.02 -15.02
C ARG A 54 -5.13 -5.94 -15.67
N ARG A 55 -5.65 -4.72 -15.82
CA ARG A 55 -4.89 -3.59 -16.37
C ARG A 55 -3.71 -3.23 -15.49
N ALA A 56 -3.89 -3.19 -14.16
CA ALA A 56 -2.80 -2.94 -13.21
C ALA A 56 -1.73 -4.04 -13.28
N VAL A 57 -2.14 -5.32 -13.30
CA VAL A 57 -1.23 -6.45 -13.44
C VAL A 57 -0.46 -6.37 -14.75
N ALA A 58 -1.16 -6.17 -15.87
CA ALA A 58 -0.53 -6.08 -17.18
C ALA A 58 0.48 -4.92 -17.29
N ALA A 59 0.18 -3.77 -16.65
CA ALA A 59 1.08 -2.63 -16.62
C ALA A 59 2.37 -2.90 -15.81
N ALA A 60 2.30 -3.75 -14.79
CA ALA A 60 3.41 -4.07 -13.90
C ALA A 60 4.32 -5.19 -14.43
N LYS A 61 3.77 -6.15 -15.17
CA LYS A 61 4.48 -7.36 -15.61
C LYS A 61 5.04 -7.22 -17.05
N TYR A 62 6.20 -7.84 -17.27
CA TYR A 62 6.77 -7.94 -18.63
C TYR A 62 6.08 -9.02 -19.47
N PRO A 63 6.13 -8.91 -20.80
CA PRO A 63 5.65 -9.99 -21.68
C PRO A 63 6.28 -11.35 -21.31
N PRO A 64 5.54 -12.49 -21.45
CA PRO A 64 4.18 -12.59 -21.98
C PRO A 64 3.07 -12.31 -20.96
N LEU A 65 3.37 -12.09 -19.68
CA LEU A 65 2.38 -11.91 -18.60
C LEU A 65 1.77 -10.50 -18.57
N GLY A 66 2.41 -9.52 -19.21
CA GLY A 66 1.95 -8.14 -19.25
C GLY A 66 2.48 -7.37 -20.45
N ILE A 67 2.37 -6.04 -20.34
CA ILE A 67 2.72 -5.09 -21.42
C ILE A 67 3.81 -4.09 -21.00
N ARG A 68 4.45 -4.28 -19.82
CA ARG A 68 5.50 -3.38 -19.36
C ARG A 68 6.64 -3.34 -20.35
N GLY A 69 6.97 -2.14 -20.86
CA GLY A 69 8.07 -1.96 -21.83
C GLY A 69 9.44 -2.19 -21.17
N CYS A 70 10.34 -2.85 -21.89
CA CYS A 70 11.71 -3.15 -21.44
C CYS A 70 12.59 -1.88 -21.44
N GLY A 71 12.73 -1.25 -20.30
CA GLY A 71 13.56 -0.05 -20.10
C GLY A 71 13.74 0.28 -18.63
N PRO A 72 14.02 -0.72 -17.78
CA PRO A 72 13.97 -0.58 -16.32
C PRO A 72 15.21 0.13 -15.78
N ARG A 73 15.53 1.26 -16.29
CA ARG A 73 16.71 2.08 -16.01
C ARG A 73 17.41 1.78 -14.67
N ARG A 74 16.80 2.17 -13.54
CA ARG A 74 17.37 1.97 -12.21
C ARG A 74 17.07 0.59 -11.66
N ALA A 75 15.86 0.06 -11.83
CA ALA A 75 15.46 -1.24 -11.29
C ALA A 75 16.42 -2.39 -11.70
N ALA A 76 16.81 -2.46 -12.98
CA ALA A 76 17.76 -3.47 -13.45
C ALA A 76 19.19 -3.27 -12.91
N ARG A 77 19.57 -2.06 -12.50
CA ARG A 77 20.90 -1.77 -11.94
C ARG A 77 21.05 -2.18 -10.49
N LEU A 78 19.94 -2.48 -9.82
CA LEU A 78 19.91 -3.01 -8.47
C LEU A 78 20.17 -4.52 -8.45
N SER A 79 20.14 -5.15 -9.63
CA SER A 79 20.44 -6.58 -9.84
C SER A 79 21.87 -6.78 -10.34
N THR A 80 22.37 -8.00 -10.24
CA THR A 80 23.72 -8.37 -10.69
C THR A 80 23.89 -8.21 -12.21
N SER A 81 22.80 -8.42 -12.96
CA SER A 81 22.75 -8.16 -14.40
C SER A 81 21.32 -7.89 -14.87
N SER A 82 21.17 -7.20 -16.01
CA SER A 82 19.86 -6.98 -16.62
C SER A 82 19.15 -8.29 -16.99
N THR A 83 19.89 -9.30 -17.42
CA THR A 83 19.35 -10.62 -17.75
C THR A 83 18.78 -11.31 -16.51
N GLU A 84 19.49 -11.25 -15.39
CA GLU A 84 19.01 -11.79 -14.12
C GLU A 84 17.77 -11.05 -13.61
N TYR A 85 17.77 -9.72 -13.73
CA TYR A 85 16.60 -8.91 -13.38
C TYR A 85 15.37 -9.35 -14.18
N PHE A 86 15.45 -9.41 -15.51
CA PHE A 86 14.30 -9.79 -16.35
C PHE A 86 13.82 -11.21 -16.08
N ALA A 87 14.73 -12.13 -15.76
CA ALA A 87 14.36 -13.52 -15.44
C ALA A 87 13.50 -13.64 -14.17
N LYS A 88 13.61 -12.68 -13.24
CA LYS A 88 12.93 -12.72 -11.94
C LYS A 88 11.88 -11.62 -11.75
N ALA A 89 11.86 -10.60 -12.62
CA ALA A 89 11.06 -9.38 -12.40
C ALA A 89 9.57 -9.67 -12.28
N ASN A 90 9.02 -10.56 -13.11
CA ASN A 90 7.59 -10.89 -13.05
C ASN A 90 7.19 -11.61 -11.76
N ASP A 91 8.09 -12.39 -11.17
CA ASP A 91 7.83 -13.11 -9.91
C ASP A 91 8.04 -12.22 -8.68
N ASN A 92 8.96 -11.24 -8.78
CA ASN A 92 9.36 -10.42 -7.64
C ASN A 92 8.58 -9.11 -7.51
N ILE A 93 7.89 -8.65 -8.56
CA ILE A 93 7.09 -7.42 -8.51
C ILE A 93 5.73 -7.72 -7.88
N LEU A 94 5.44 -7.07 -6.74
CA LEU A 94 4.17 -7.18 -6.03
C LEU A 94 3.12 -6.23 -6.64
N VAL A 95 1.93 -6.75 -6.93
CA VAL A 95 0.79 -5.96 -7.45
C VAL A 95 -0.38 -6.07 -6.49
N LEU A 96 -0.70 -4.97 -5.82
CA LEU A 96 -1.83 -4.85 -4.90
C LEU A 96 -2.92 -3.96 -5.52
N GLY A 97 -4.17 -4.42 -5.51
CA GLY A 97 -5.33 -3.62 -5.91
C GLY A 97 -5.94 -2.90 -4.72
N GLN A 98 -6.22 -1.60 -4.82
CA GLN A 98 -6.86 -0.86 -3.74
C GLN A 98 -8.39 -0.91 -3.87
N ILE A 99 -9.04 -1.47 -2.85
CA ILE A 99 -10.50 -1.59 -2.72
C ILE A 99 -11.00 -0.47 -1.82
N GLU A 100 -11.69 0.49 -2.39
CA GLU A 100 -12.03 1.75 -1.71
C GLU A 100 -13.36 2.36 -2.16
N THR A 101 -14.18 1.58 -2.87
CA THR A 101 -15.53 2.00 -3.29
C THR A 101 -16.55 0.89 -3.07
N VAL A 102 -17.81 1.26 -2.96
CA VAL A 102 -18.93 0.29 -2.91
C VAL A 102 -18.94 -0.58 -4.17
N GLN A 103 -18.66 -0.01 -5.34
CA GLN A 103 -18.58 -0.75 -6.61
C GLN A 103 -17.48 -1.81 -6.57
N ALA A 104 -16.30 -1.48 -6.01
CA ALA A 104 -15.22 -2.45 -5.86
C ALA A 104 -15.63 -3.62 -4.96
N VAL A 105 -16.40 -3.36 -3.91
CA VAL A 105 -16.91 -4.41 -3.01
C VAL A 105 -17.96 -5.29 -3.69
N GLU A 106 -18.83 -4.71 -4.51
CA GLU A 106 -19.82 -5.45 -5.29
C GLU A 106 -19.15 -6.41 -6.30
N ASN A 107 -18.05 -5.99 -6.92
CA ASN A 107 -17.28 -6.76 -7.90
C ASN A 107 -16.12 -7.57 -7.29
N LEU A 108 -16.04 -7.65 -5.96
CA LEU A 108 -14.86 -8.17 -5.27
C LEU A 108 -14.51 -9.62 -5.63
N ASP A 109 -15.52 -10.48 -5.77
CA ASP A 109 -15.30 -11.89 -6.13
C ASP A 109 -14.59 -12.04 -7.50
N GLU A 110 -14.93 -11.19 -8.45
CA GLU A 110 -14.29 -11.19 -9.77
C GLU A 110 -12.89 -10.59 -9.73
N ILE A 111 -12.69 -9.54 -8.92
CA ILE A 111 -11.38 -8.89 -8.71
C ILE A 111 -10.40 -9.88 -8.08
N LEU A 112 -10.82 -10.61 -7.04
CA LEU A 112 -9.96 -11.54 -6.31
C LEU A 112 -9.57 -12.79 -7.14
N GLN A 113 -10.20 -13.04 -8.28
CA GLN A 113 -9.86 -14.12 -9.21
C GLN A 113 -8.86 -13.68 -10.30
N VAL A 114 -8.42 -12.43 -10.31
CA VAL A 114 -7.50 -11.96 -11.34
C VAL A 114 -6.11 -12.52 -11.10
N GLU A 115 -5.62 -13.29 -12.06
CA GLU A 115 -4.27 -13.87 -12.02
C GLU A 115 -3.20 -12.77 -12.03
N GLY A 116 -2.21 -12.91 -11.17
CA GLY A 116 -1.13 -11.92 -10.99
C GLY A 116 -1.48 -10.76 -10.07
N LEU A 117 -2.69 -10.69 -9.51
CA LEU A 117 -3.01 -9.82 -8.39
C LEU A 117 -2.54 -10.51 -7.10
N ASP A 118 -1.52 -9.98 -6.45
CA ASP A 118 -0.84 -10.60 -5.31
C ASP A 118 -1.58 -10.35 -3.98
N GLY A 119 -2.50 -9.40 -3.95
CA GLY A 119 -3.30 -9.04 -2.78
C GLY A 119 -4.12 -7.78 -2.99
N ILE A 120 -4.84 -7.39 -1.96
CA ILE A 120 -5.58 -6.11 -1.97
C ILE A 120 -5.19 -5.24 -0.79
N MET A 121 -5.38 -3.93 -0.95
CA MET A 121 -5.31 -2.94 0.12
C MET A 121 -6.66 -2.25 0.24
N VAL A 122 -7.20 -2.14 1.46
CA VAL A 122 -8.43 -1.36 1.68
C VAL A 122 -8.08 0.09 2.01
N GLY A 123 -8.72 1.03 1.30
CA GLY A 123 -8.70 2.47 1.59
C GLY A 123 -9.93 2.85 2.43
N PRO A 124 -9.86 2.89 3.77
CA PRO A 124 -11.04 3.05 4.63
C PRO A 124 -11.71 4.41 4.49
N ALA A 125 -10.94 5.47 4.26
CA ALA A 125 -11.48 6.82 4.11
C ALA A 125 -12.29 6.96 2.82
N ASP A 126 -11.73 6.52 1.69
CA ASP A 126 -12.41 6.57 0.39
C ASP A 126 -13.61 5.61 0.37
N LEU A 127 -13.50 4.45 1.01
CA LEU A 127 -14.62 3.53 1.17
C LEU A 127 -15.76 4.18 1.98
N ALA A 128 -15.45 4.83 3.11
CA ALA A 128 -16.44 5.57 3.90
C ALA A 128 -17.11 6.68 3.07
N CYS A 129 -16.31 7.45 2.31
CA CYS A 129 -16.85 8.46 1.39
C CYS A 129 -17.76 7.85 0.35
N SER A 130 -17.38 6.74 -0.27
CA SER A 130 -18.18 6.02 -1.26
C SER A 130 -19.49 5.46 -0.69
N MET A 131 -19.50 5.11 0.60
CA MET A 131 -20.69 4.69 1.35
C MET A 131 -21.56 5.86 1.82
N GLY A 132 -21.16 7.11 1.60
CA GLY A 132 -21.86 8.31 2.05
C GLY A 132 -21.52 8.78 3.48
N TYR A 133 -20.48 8.22 4.11
CA TYR A 133 -20.04 8.54 5.47
C TYR A 133 -18.85 9.50 5.53
N ILE A 134 -18.75 10.47 4.62
CA ILE A 134 -17.65 11.43 4.57
C ILE A 134 -17.47 12.24 5.88
N HIS A 135 -18.54 12.45 6.63
CA HIS A 135 -18.50 13.16 7.92
C HIS A 135 -18.46 12.21 9.14
N ASP A 136 -18.47 10.90 8.91
CA ASP A 136 -18.45 9.86 9.94
C ASP A 136 -17.66 8.63 9.46
N MET A 137 -16.38 8.82 9.18
CA MET A 137 -15.50 7.77 8.63
C MET A 137 -15.29 6.58 9.60
N GLN A 138 -15.67 6.74 10.88
CA GLN A 138 -15.61 5.67 11.89
C GLN A 138 -16.97 4.98 12.09
N ASN A 139 -17.94 5.23 11.19
CA ASN A 139 -19.24 4.59 11.26
C ASN A 139 -19.10 3.06 11.31
N PRO A 140 -19.79 2.36 12.22
CA PRO A 140 -19.73 0.90 12.31
C PRO A 140 -20.03 0.17 11.01
N ALA A 141 -20.88 0.74 10.14
CA ALA A 141 -21.18 0.16 8.83
C ALA A 141 -19.94 0.08 7.91
N VAL A 142 -18.98 1.00 8.05
CA VAL A 142 -17.71 0.96 7.31
C VAL A 142 -16.85 -0.20 7.83
N ASP A 143 -16.77 -0.39 9.15
CA ASP A 143 -16.05 -1.49 9.78
C ASP A 143 -16.63 -2.86 9.39
N ASP A 144 -17.96 -2.96 9.35
CA ASP A 144 -18.66 -4.16 8.89
C ASP A 144 -18.36 -4.45 7.41
N MET A 145 -18.33 -3.41 6.56
CA MET A 145 -17.99 -3.56 5.14
C MET A 145 -16.55 -4.06 4.97
N ILE A 146 -15.59 -3.49 5.71
CA ILE A 146 -14.19 -3.95 5.70
C ILE A 146 -14.09 -5.40 6.19
N GLY A 147 -14.88 -5.76 7.22
CA GLY A 147 -14.98 -7.14 7.69
C GLY A 147 -15.46 -8.13 6.61
N ARG A 148 -16.43 -7.71 5.78
CA ARG A 148 -16.90 -8.49 4.61
C ARG A 148 -15.81 -8.66 3.56
N ILE A 149 -15.05 -7.58 3.26
CA ILE A 149 -13.91 -7.65 2.33
C ILE A 149 -12.88 -8.65 2.84
N LEU A 150 -12.49 -8.59 4.12
CA LEU A 150 -11.55 -9.53 4.73
C LEU A 150 -12.02 -10.98 4.61
N ASN A 151 -13.30 -11.25 4.86
CA ASN A 151 -13.83 -12.61 4.76
C ASN A 151 -13.78 -13.12 3.31
N LYS A 152 -14.11 -12.31 2.32
CA LYS A 152 -13.97 -12.63 0.90
C LYS A 152 -12.51 -12.92 0.51
N CYS A 153 -11.57 -12.12 1.00
CA CYS A 153 -10.14 -12.38 0.78
C CYS A 153 -9.72 -13.75 1.34
N LYS A 154 -10.22 -14.14 2.52
CA LYS A 154 -9.96 -15.46 3.10
C LYS A 154 -10.56 -16.60 2.27
N GLU A 155 -11.80 -16.45 1.79
CA GLU A 155 -12.48 -17.40 0.91
C GLU A 155 -11.67 -17.67 -0.36
N HIS A 156 -11.17 -16.59 -0.99
CA HIS A 156 -10.36 -16.66 -2.21
C HIS A 156 -8.86 -16.91 -1.97
N LYS A 157 -8.41 -16.95 -0.70
CA LYS A 157 -6.99 -17.10 -0.30
C LYS A 157 -6.10 -15.98 -0.86
N VAL A 158 -6.65 -14.79 -1.01
CA VAL A 158 -5.93 -13.59 -1.44
C VAL A 158 -5.51 -12.78 -0.21
N PRO A 159 -4.26 -12.34 -0.11
CA PRO A 159 -3.78 -11.49 0.98
C PRO A 159 -4.60 -10.20 1.13
N PHE A 160 -5.01 -9.93 2.38
CA PHE A 160 -5.72 -8.71 2.75
C PHE A 160 -4.78 -7.72 3.41
N GLY A 161 -4.78 -6.49 2.91
CA GLY A 161 -4.09 -5.34 3.46
C GLY A 161 -5.04 -4.20 3.82
N MET A 162 -4.59 -3.35 4.75
CA MET A 162 -5.38 -2.22 5.24
C MET A 162 -4.51 -0.99 5.48
N PHE A 163 -4.96 0.18 5.02
CA PHE A 163 -4.42 1.46 5.45
C PHE A 163 -4.99 1.80 6.83
N THR A 164 -4.30 1.39 7.90
CA THR A 164 -4.81 1.52 9.27
C THR A 164 -4.44 2.82 9.96
N GLY A 165 -3.34 3.45 9.57
CA GLY A 165 -2.86 4.73 10.09
C GLY A 165 -2.40 4.72 11.55
N THR A 166 -2.80 3.75 12.36
CA THR A 166 -2.44 3.64 13.78
C THR A 166 -2.15 2.18 14.17
N MET A 167 -1.34 2.01 15.22
CA MET A 167 -1.05 0.69 15.79
C MET A 167 -2.29 -0.03 16.35
N GLU A 168 -3.25 0.71 16.87
CA GLU A 168 -4.51 0.15 17.39
C GLU A 168 -5.31 -0.51 16.26
N ASN A 169 -5.54 0.22 15.16
CA ASN A 169 -6.23 -0.30 13.99
C ASN A 169 -5.43 -1.43 13.32
N ALA A 170 -4.09 -1.33 13.27
CA ALA A 170 -3.25 -2.41 12.75
C ALA A 170 -3.45 -3.71 13.55
N ARG A 171 -3.39 -3.65 14.88
CA ARG A 171 -3.66 -4.80 15.75
C ARG A 171 -5.05 -5.38 15.52
N LYS A 172 -6.08 -4.53 15.40
CA LYS A 172 -7.46 -4.95 15.15
C LYS A 172 -7.57 -5.80 13.88
N TRP A 173 -6.98 -5.36 12.76
CA TRP A 173 -7.14 -6.05 11.48
C TRP A 173 -6.19 -7.23 11.32
N ILE A 174 -4.97 -7.16 11.85
CA ILE A 174 -4.03 -8.29 11.88
C ILE A 174 -4.59 -9.42 12.75
N SER A 175 -5.15 -9.12 13.94
CA SER A 175 -5.75 -10.15 14.78
C SER A 175 -6.98 -10.84 14.17
N ARG A 176 -7.65 -10.16 13.23
CA ARG A 176 -8.75 -10.72 12.44
C ARG A 176 -8.26 -11.55 11.24
N GLY A 177 -6.94 -11.59 10.96
CA GLY A 177 -6.31 -12.38 9.90
C GLY A 177 -5.90 -11.57 8.67
N GLY A 178 -5.80 -10.24 8.76
CA GLY A 178 -5.11 -9.43 7.77
C GLY A 178 -3.61 -9.68 7.79
N GLN A 179 -2.94 -9.51 6.65
CA GLN A 179 -1.51 -9.78 6.50
C GLN A 179 -0.68 -8.52 6.30
N ILE A 180 -1.28 -7.41 5.84
CA ILE A 180 -0.61 -6.15 5.58
C ILE A 180 -1.35 -5.02 6.32
N ALA A 181 -0.61 -4.20 7.07
CA ALA A 181 -1.16 -3.03 7.74
C ALA A 181 -0.16 -1.88 7.73
N THR A 182 -0.62 -0.65 7.44
CA THR A 182 0.20 0.54 7.64
C THR A 182 0.14 0.95 9.11
N VAL A 183 1.27 1.25 9.73
CA VAL A 183 1.34 1.50 11.18
C VAL A 183 1.59 2.97 11.54
N GLY A 184 1.76 3.84 10.56
CA GLY A 184 2.00 5.26 10.74
C GLY A 184 2.54 5.93 9.49
N SER A 185 3.03 7.12 9.64
CA SER A 185 3.70 7.89 8.60
C SER A 185 4.97 8.53 9.16
N ASP A 186 5.92 8.90 8.29
CA ASP A 186 7.12 9.63 8.63
C ASP A 186 6.82 10.91 9.41
N VAL A 187 5.88 11.71 8.93
CA VAL A 187 5.42 12.94 9.61
C VAL A 187 4.79 12.62 10.98
N GLY A 188 3.99 11.55 11.07
CA GLY A 188 3.39 11.10 12.33
C GLY A 188 4.45 10.70 13.35
N PHE A 189 5.40 9.86 12.96
CA PHE A 189 6.49 9.42 13.84
C PHE A 189 7.37 10.57 14.33
N ILE A 190 7.66 11.55 13.47
CA ILE A 190 8.41 12.76 13.86
C ILE A 190 7.61 13.58 14.86
N ALA A 191 6.33 13.82 14.60
CA ALA A 191 5.47 14.62 15.48
C ALA A 191 5.28 13.95 16.85
N GLU A 192 5.00 12.65 16.88
CA GLU A 192 4.85 11.87 18.11
C GLU A 192 6.15 11.84 18.93
N GLY A 193 7.30 11.62 18.27
CA GLY A 193 8.60 11.62 18.95
C GLY A 193 8.95 13.00 19.52
N ALA A 194 8.65 14.08 18.81
CA ALA A 194 8.87 15.43 19.31
C ALA A 194 7.94 15.78 20.49
N ALA A 195 6.67 15.38 20.42
CA ALA A 195 5.71 15.58 21.50
C ALA A 195 6.14 14.84 22.79
N ALA A 196 6.52 13.58 22.68
CA ALA A 196 6.99 12.77 23.80
C ALA A 196 8.24 13.37 24.48
N ALA A 197 9.21 13.83 23.68
CA ALA A 197 10.41 14.49 24.20
C ALA A 197 10.10 15.80 24.93
N LEU A 198 9.16 16.59 24.42
CA LEU A 198 8.71 17.82 25.07
C LEU A 198 7.96 17.54 26.38
N GLU A 199 7.14 16.51 26.44
CA GLU A 199 6.42 16.09 27.64
C GLU A 199 7.41 15.69 28.74
N GLU A 200 8.39 14.85 28.43
CA GLU A 200 9.43 14.42 29.37
C GLU A 200 10.23 15.62 29.94
N ILE A 201 10.66 16.55 29.10
CA ILE A 201 11.38 17.75 29.56
C ILE A 201 10.49 18.64 30.45
N ASN A 202 9.22 18.82 30.11
CA ASN A 202 8.30 19.62 30.92
C ASN A 202 8.05 19.00 32.30
N GLU A 203 7.97 17.67 32.39
CA GLU A 203 7.86 16.95 33.65
C GLU A 203 9.10 17.17 34.53
N LEU A 204 10.30 17.05 33.98
CA LEU A 204 11.56 17.30 34.68
C LEU A 204 11.66 18.73 35.20
N LEU A 205 11.31 19.73 34.38
CA LEU A 205 11.29 21.13 34.78
C LEU A 205 10.24 21.41 35.89
N SER A 206 9.13 20.73 35.87
CA SER A 206 8.08 20.85 36.90
C SER A 206 8.55 20.29 38.25
N GLN A 207 9.26 19.15 38.24
CA GLN A 207 9.84 18.56 39.45
C GLN A 207 10.90 19.46 40.06
N GLN A 208 11.79 20.08 39.30
CA GLN A 208 12.78 21.03 39.78
C GLN A 208 12.16 22.26 40.46
N ARG A 209 11.02 22.74 39.95
CA ARG A 209 10.30 23.89 40.57
C ARG A 209 9.59 23.56 41.86
N CYS A 210 9.30 22.29 42.13
CA CYS A 210 8.69 21.85 43.39
C CYS A 210 9.72 21.59 44.49
N GLU A 211 11.01 21.47 44.17
CA GLU A 211 12.11 21.26 45.09
C GLU A 211 12.79 22.55 45.55
N THR A 212 12.44 23.69 44.97
CA THR A 212 12.91 25.04 45.36
C THR A 212 11.82 25.83 46.06
#